data_b77ba3c5520b6ffcd33d81342f14c7bd
#
_entry.id   b77ba3c5520b6ffcd33d81342f14c7bd
#
_cell.length_a   1.000
_cell.length_b   1.000
_cell.length_c   1.000
_cell.angle_alpha   90.00
_cell.angle_beta   90.00
_cell.angle_gamma   90.00
#
_symmetry.space_group_name_H-M   'P 1'
#
loop_
_entity.id
_entity.type
_entity.pdbx_description
1 polymer ?
#
loop_
_entity_poly.entity_id
_entity_poly.type
_entity_poly.pdbx_seq_one_letter_code
_entity_poly.pdbx_strand_id
1 'polypeptide(L)'
;MQKVRGLVIKRAGELLSDGTVTRVLGYKCGDFFYDVTPAFFESADELSELEYGSFCGANLSKYLINACKEQKEGKILVLLKPCDTYSFNQLLTEHRIDRDKIYVIGVGCKGMLDIEKLKAMGFKGITKVLDNGDELDIKTIYGDKKCSRADALLEKCVCCKGKDFKAFDEVIDVEEPGEKGADRFEAVAMLENMTSEERFAFWNNELSKCIRCNACRNVCPACSCMKCVFDNPVSGAAGKVNANSFEEKMFHIIRAFHVAGRCTDCGECSRVCPQGIPLHLLNRKFIKDIDELYGEYQAGEEVGSRAPLVNFTFDDAEPSVVHERGNE
;
A
#
# COMPACT_ATOMS: atom_id res chain seq x y z
N MET A 1 12.04 -10.50 -15.04
CA MET A 1 10.57 -10.53 -14.77
C MET A 1 9.87 -11.74 -15.39
N GLN A 2 10.01 -12.08 -16.68
CA GLN A 2 9.36 -13.28 -17.26
C GLN A 2 9.75 -14.60 -16.58
N LYS A 3 11.02 -14.75 -16.17
CA LYS A 3 11.50 -15.92 -15.41
C LYS A 3 10.74 -16.04 -14.07
N VAL A 4 10.57 -14.92 -13.34
CA VAL A 4 9.87 -14.90 -12.05
C VAL A 4 8.40 -15.28 -12.24
N ARG A 5 7.73 -14.70 -13.24
CA ARG A 5 6.34 -15.07 -13.59
C ARG A 5 6.21 -16.58 -13.81
N GLY A 6 7.12 -17.18 -14.60
CA GLY A 6 7.12 -18.63 -14.84
C GLY A 6 7.31 -19.47 -13.58
N LEU A 7 8.20 -19.05 -12.66
CA LEU A 7 8.40 -19.74 -11.38
C LEU A 7 7.15 -19.65 -10.48
N VAL A 8 6.52 -18.46 -10.42
CA VAL A 8 5.29 -18.25 -9.64
C VAL A 8 4.15 -19.12 -10.19
N ILE A 9 3.92 -19.12 -11.51
CA ILE A 9 2.86 -19.92 -12.15
C ILE A 9 3.08 -21.41 -11.88
N LYS A 10 4.31 -21.89 -12.07
CA LYS A 10 4.65 -23.30 -11.81
C LYS A 10 4.33 -23.66 -10.36
N ARG A 11 4.83 -22.88 -9.39
CA ARG A 11 4.64 -23.20 -7.98
C ARG A 11 3.18 -23.10 -7.53
N ALA A 12 2.46 -22.08 -7.99
CA ALA A 12 1.03 -21.94 -7.73
C ALA A 12 0.23 -23.14 -8.31
N GLY A 13 0.58 -23.60 -9.51
CA GLY A 13 -0.04 -24.77 -10.12
C GLY A 13 0.20 -26.07 -9.35
N GLU A 14 1.41 -26.27 -8.81
CA GLU A 14 1.73 -27.41 -7.94
C GLU A 14 0.85 -27.39 -6.69
N LEU A 15 0.77 -26.25 -5.98
CA LEU A 15 -0.01 -26.09 -4.74
C LEU A 15 -1.53 -26.18 -4.93
N LEU A 16 -2.05 -25.80 -6.11
CA LEU A 16 -3.45 -26.04 -6.48
C LEU A 16 -3.69 -27.53 -6.76
N SER A 17 -2.76 -28.18 -7.47
CA SER A 17 -2.91 -29.57 -7.89
C SER A 17 -2.83 -30.57 -6.73
N ASP A 18 -2.00 -30.29 -5.71
CA ASP A 18 -1.88 -31.13 -4.52
C ASP A 18 -2.91 -30.79 -3.42
N GLY A 19 -3.75 -29.78 -3.64
CA GLY A 19 -4.81 -29.38 -2.73
C GLY A 19 -4.34 -28.57 -1.51
N THR A 20 -3.06 -28.15 -1.46
CA THR A 20 -2.53 -27.28 -0.39
C THR A 20 -3.26 -25.95 -0.38
N VAL A 21 -3.60 -25.42 -1.55
CA VAL A 21 -4.40 -24.22 -1.71
C VAL A 21 -5.58 -24.47 -2.64
N THR A 22 -6.64 -23.71 -2.47
CA THR A 22 -7.86 -23.83 -3.30
C THR A 22 -8.03 -22.69 -4.29
N ARG A 23 -7.34 -21.57 -4.07
CA ARG A 23 -7.30 -20.43 -4.98
C ARG A 23 -6.06 -19.58 -4.78
N VAL A 24 -5.69 -18.81 -5.78
CA VAL A 24 -4.51 -17.96 -5.82
C VAL A 24 -4.92 -16.50 -5.96
N LEU A 25 -4.46 -15.64 -5.08
CA LEU A 25 -4.56 -14.19 -5.21
C LEU A 25 -3.26 -13.65 -5.81
N GLY A 26 -3.35 -13.19 -7.02
CA GLY A 26 -2.23 -12.67 -7.80
C GLY A 26 -2.65 -11.42 -8.58
N TYR A 27 -2.05 -11.24 -9.73
CA TYR A 27 -2.30 -10.11 -10.62
C TYR A 27 -2.73 -10.61 -12.00
N LYS A 28 -3.56 -9.82 -12.69
CA LYS A 28 -3.98 -10.05 -14.07
C LYS A 28 -3.87 -8.73 -14.84
N CYS A 29 -3.43 -8.83 -16.12
CA CYS A 29 -3.48 -7.69 -17.04
C CYS A 29 -4.91 -7.37 -17.46
N GLY A 30 -5.23 -6.07 -17.56
CA GLY A 30 -6.41 -5.56 -18.25
C GLY A 30 -6.14 -5.36 -19.74
N ASP A 31 -6.76 -4.30 -20.32
CA ASP A 31 -6.65 -4.01 -21.76
C ASP A 31 -5.26 -3.52 -22.16
N PHE A 32 -4.54 -2.90 -21.25
CA PHE A 32 -3.18 -2.42 -21.49
C PHE A 32 -2.18 -3.22 -20.66
N PHE A 33 -0.97 -3.40 -21.19
CA PHE A 33 0.12 -4.13 -20.51
C PHE A 33 0.50 -3.57 -19.14
N TYR A 34 0.21 -2.29 -18.87
CA TYR A 34 0.44 -1.62 -17.60
C TYR A 34 -0.81 -1.56 -16.68
N ASP A 35 -1.96 -1.95 -17.21
CA ASP A 35 -3.21 -2.03 -16.44
C ASP A 35 -3.28 -3.37 -15.71
N VAL A 36 -2.56 -3.44 -14.61
CA VAL A 36 -2.40 -4.68 -13.83
C VAL A 36 -3.19 -4.57 -12.53
N THR A 37 -4.15 -5.47 -12.36
CA THR A 37 -5.08 -5.47 -11.22
C THR A 37 -5.00 -6.77 -10.43
N PRO A 38 -5.35 -6.75 -9.12
CA PRO A 38 -5.51 -7.96 -8.33
C PRO A 38 -6.61 -8.87 -8.89
N ALA A 39 -6.34 -10.19 -8.93
CA ALA A 39 -7.28 -11.18 -9.40
C ALA A 39 -7.13 -12.50 -8.63
N PHE A 40 -8.21 -13.27 -8.56
CA PHE A 40 -8.23 -14.64 -8.07
C PHE A 40 -8.20 -15.63 -9.22
N PHE A 41 -7.51 -16.75 -9.02
CA PHE A 41 -7.40 -17.88 -9.93
C PHE A 41 -7.75 -19.15 -9.17
N GLU A 42 -8.65 -19.97 -9.70
CA GLU A 42 -9.18 -21.17 -9.02
C GLU A 42 -8.73 -22.47 -9.71
N SER A 43 -8.13 -22.37 -10.87
CA SER A 43 -7.64 -23.51 -11.63
C SER A 43 -6.24 -23.28 -12.22
N ALA A 44 -5.55 -24.36 -12.54
CA ALA A 44 -4.24 -24.29 -13.21
C ALA A 44 -4.32 -23.63 -14.61
N ASP A 45 -5.44 -23.82 -15.32
CA ASP A 45 -5.66 -23.21 -16.64
C ASP A 45 -5.74 -21.68 -16.54
N GLU A 46 -6.43 -21.16 -15.53
CA GLU A 46 -6.53 -19.73 -15.28
C GLU A 46 -5.19 -19.09 -14.92
N LEU A 47 -4.24 -19.84 -14.34
CA LEU A 47 -2.90 -19.33 -14.03
C LEU A 47 -2.11 -18.90 -15.26
N SER A 48 -2.49 -19.31 -16.46
CA SER A 48 -1.90 -18.80 -17.71
C SER A 48 -2.06 -17.28 -17.85
N GLU A 49 -3.12 -16.70 -17.26
CA GLU A 49 -3.41 -15.27 -17.26
C GLU A 49 -2.73 -14.52 -16.10
N LEU A 50 -2.11 -15.25 -15.15
CA LEU A 50 -1.42 -14.61 -14.04
C LEU A 50 -0.25 -13.78 -14.54
N GLU A 51 -0.19 -12.53 -14.13
CA GLU A 51 0.90 -11.61 -14.43
C GLU A 51 1.77 -11.37 -13.18
N TYR A 52 3.07 -11.28 -13.39
CA TYR A 52 4.02 -10.77 -12.39
C TYR A 52 5.14 -10.03 -13.11
N GLY A 53 5.02 -8.70 -13.15
CA GLY A 53 5.90 -7.83 -13.91
C GLY A 53 6.10 -6.47 -13.24
N SER A 54 6.74 -5.57 -13.96
CA SER A 54 7.16 -4.26 -13.44
C SER A 54 6.00 -3.32 -13.08
N PHE A 55 4.76 -3.66 -13.46
CA PHE A 55 3.55 -2.87 -13.16
C PHE A 55 2.66 -3.49 -12.07
N CYS A 56 3.07 -4.57 -11.42
CA CYS A 56 2.34 -5.23 -10.32
C CYS A 56 2.42 -4.42 -9.01
N GLY A 57 2.04 -3.15 -9.06
CA GLY A 57 2.21 -2.19 -7.97
C GLY A 57 1.25 -2.38 -6.78
N ALA A 58 0.06 -2.96 -6.97
CA ALA A 58 -0.96 -3.09 -5.93
C ALA A 58 -0.49 -3.92 -4.73
N ASN A 59 -0.98 -3.57 -3.53
CA ASN A 59 -0.80 -4.36 -2.32
C ASN A 59 -1.95 -5.38 -2.20
N LEU A 60 -1.63 -6.66 -2.29
CA LEU A 60 -2.63 -7.73 -2.30
C LEU A 60 -3.22 -8.01 -0.91
N SER A 61 -2.56 -7.63 0.19
CA SER A 61 -2.99 -7.97 1.54
C SER A 61 -4.42 -7.50 1.86
N LYS A 62 -4.83 -6.33 1.33
CA LYS A 62 -6.18 -5.78 1.54
C LYS A 62 -7.30 -6.72 1.05
N TYR A 63 -7.06 -7.43 -0.04
CA TYR A 63 -8.05 -8.30 -0.68
C TYR A 63 -8.31 -9.57 0.12
N LEU A 64 -7.37 -9.96 0.99
CA LEU A 64 -7.52 -11.11 1.88
C LEU A 64 -8.63 -10.94 2.92
N ILE A 65 -9.01 -9.70 3.28
CA ILE A 65 -10.04 -9.43 4.30
C ILE A 65 -11.38 -10.09 3.92
N ASN A 66 -11.82 -9.91 2.70
CA ASN A 66 -13.07 -10.51 2.23
C ASN A 66 -12.86 -11.98 1.82
N ALA A 67 -11.74 -12.27 1.17
CA ALA A 67 -11.42 -13.62 0.74
C ALA A 67 -11.38 -14.61 1.92
N CYS A 68 -10.78 -14.25 3.06
CA CYS A 68 -10.75 -15.11 4.25
C CYS A 68 -12.13 -15.33 4.89
N LYS A 69 -13.05 -14.35 4.78
CA LYS A 69 -14.43 -14.52 5.26
C LYS A 69 -15.23 -15.50 4.41
N GLU A 70 -14.98 -15.48 3.10
CA GLU A 70 -15.64 -16.35 2.12
C GLU A 70 -15.04 -17.76 2.10
N GLN A 71 -13.77 -17.89 2.53
CA GLN A 71 -13.04 -19.14 2.51
C GLN A 71 -13.58 -20.12 3.56
N LYS A 72 -14.16 -21.24 3.07
CA LYS A 72 -14.71 -22.28 3.92
C LYS A 72 -13.69 -23.40 4.20
N GLU A 73 -12.99 -23.84 3.15
CA GLU A 73 -12.05 -24.96 3.21
C GLU A 73 -10.76 -24.62 2.45
N GLY A 74 -9.64 -25.22 2.84
CA GLY A 74 -8.33 -25.03 2.22
C GLY A 74 -7.75 -23.64 2.48
N LYS A 75 -6.63 -23.34 1.81
CA LYS A 75 -5.91 -22.08 1.95
C LYS A 75 -5.98 -21.23 0.68
N ILE A 76 -5.85 -19.94 0.85
CA ILE A 76 -5.67 -18.98 -0.24
C ILE A 76 -4.17 -18.72 -0.39
N LEU A 77 -3.61 -19.01 -1.55
CA LEU A 77 -2.27 -18.55 -1.88
C LEU A 77 -2.29 -17.06 -2.19
N VAL A 78 -1.36 -16.30 -1.64
CA VAL A 78 -1.16 -14.89 -1.96
C VAL A 78 0.29 -14.58 -2.30
N LEU A 79 0.50 -13.78 -3.32
CA LEU A 79 1.82 -13.30 -3.74
C LEU A 79 2.11 -11.97 -3.05
N LEU A 80 3.11 -11.92 -2.16
CA LEU A 80 3.45 -10.69 -1.45
C LEU A 80 4.86 -10.23 -1.79
N LYS A 81 4.98 -8.93 -2.09
CA LYS A 81 6.27 -8.23 -2.13
C LYS A 81 6.76 -7.97 -0.69
N PRO A 82 8.06 -7.75 -0.46
CA PRO A 82 8.57 -7.47 0.89
C PRO A 82 7.77 -6.38 1.62
N CYS A 83 7.50 -5.24 0.96
CA CYS A 83 6.73 -4.14 1.54
C CYS A 83 5.26 -4.49 1.84
N ASP A 84 4.66 -5.45 1.14
CA ASP A 84 3.27 -5.87 1.35
C ASP A 84 3.13 -6.76 2.59
N THR A 85 4.21 -7.47 3.00
CA THR A 85 4.20 -8.34 4.19
C THR A 85 3.96 -7.58 5.49
N TYR A 86 4.35 -6.31 5.56
CA TYR A 86 3.99 -5.44 6.70
C TYR A 86 2.48 -5.24 6.81
N SER A 87 1.81 -5.03 5.68
CA SER A 87 0.35 -4.88 5.66
C SER A 87 -0.36 -6.19 6.01
N PHE A 88 0.21 -7.31 5.61
CA PHE A 88 -0.27 -8.63 5.98
C PHE A 88 -0.20 -8.85 7.50
N ASN A 89 0.95 -8.59 8.12
CA ASN A 89 1.13 -8.69 9.57
C ASN A 89 0.21 -7.72 10.33
N GLN A 90 0.03 -6.50 9.84
CA GLN A 90 -0.88 -5.53 10.45
C GLN A 90 -2.33 -6.05 10.45
N LEU A 91 -2.76 -6.69 9.37
CA LEU A 91 -4.10 -7.30 9.29
C LEU A 91 -4.25 -8.50 10.24
N LEU A 92 -3.20 -9.28 10.47
CA LEU A 92 -3.17 -10.33 11.50
C LEU A 92 -3.27 -9.74 12.89
N THR A 93 -2.49 -8.70 13.20
CA THR A 93 -2.53 -7.98 14.49
C THR A 93 -3.93 -7.42 14.79
N GLU A 94 -4.62 -6.95 13.76
CA GLU A 94 -5.99 -6.44 13.88
C GLU A 94 -7.07 -7.51 13.77
N HIS A 95 -6.72 -8.79 13.72
CA HIS A 95 -7.64 -9.93 13.58
C HIS A 95 -8.60 -9.77 12.38
N ARG A 96 -8.11 -9.21 11.25
CA ARG A 96 -8.89 -9.02 10.03
C ARG A 96 -8.76 -10.16 9.05
N ILE A 97 -7.71 -10.94 9.17
CA ILE A 97 -7.44 -12.16 8.39
C ILE A 97 -7.00 -13.27 9.34
N ASP A 98 -7.15 -14.49 8.88
CA ASP A 98 -6.79 -15.71 9.60
C ASP A 98 -5.55 -16.33 8.93
N ARG A 99 -4.45 -16.46 9.69
CA ARG A 99 -3.18 -17.00 9.20
C ARG A 99 -3.31 -18.43 8.68
N ASP A 100 -4.14 -19.22 9.32
CA ASP A 100 -4.29 -20.65 8.99
C ASP A 100 -4.99 -20.87 7.64
N LYS A 101 -5.72 -19.86 7.15
CA LYS A 101 -6.40 -19.86 5.85
C LYS A 101 -5.54 -19.33 4.69
N ILE A 102 -4.30 -18.98 4.95
CA ILE A 102 -3.45 -18.29 3.96
C ILE A 102 -2.14 -19.04 3.78
N TYR A 103 -1.70 -19.12 2.53
CA TYR A 103 -0.37 -19.56 2.13
C TYR A 103 0.32 -18.38 1.45
N VAL A 104 1.46 -17.96 1.96
CA VAL A 104 2.16 -16.76 1.47
C VAL A 104 3.39 -17.14 0.67
N ILE A 105 3.41 -16.79 -0.60
CA ILE A 105 4.64 -16.78 -1.39
C ILE A 105 5.19 -15.36 -1.41
N GLY A 106 6.33 -15.18 -0.76
CA GLY A 106 7.15 -13.97 -0.88
C GLY A 106 7.80 -13.92 -2.25
N VAL A 107 7.64 -12.83 -2.99
CA VAL A 107 8.26 -12.67 -4.31
C VAL A 107 9.20 -11.48 -4.31
N GLY A 108 10.46 -11.69 -4.71
CA GLY A 108 11.48 -10.67 -4.79
C GLY A 108 11.03 -9.46 -5.61
N CYS A 109 11.43 -8.26 -5.19
CA CYS A 109 10.96 -7.02 -5.79
C CYS A 109 12.10 -6.01 -5.99
N LYS A 110 12.26 -5.56 -7.23
CA LYS A 110 13.21 -4.48 -7.62
C LYS A 110 12.58 -3.08 -7.63
N GLY A 111 11.33 -2.94 -7.16
CA GLY A 111 10.52 -1.75 -7.33
C GLY A 111 9.56 -1.88 -8.52
N MET A 112 8.47 -1.12 -8.51
CA MET A 112 7.43 -1.13 -9.54
C MET A 112 7.42 0.19 -10.31
N LEU A 113 7.08 0.13 -11.59
CA LEU A 113 7.07 1.27 -12.49
C LEU A 113 5.75 2.03 -12.42
N ASP A 114 5.84 3.32 -12.69
CA ASP A 114 4.73 4.25 -12.79
C ASP A 114 4.55 4.69 -14.25
N ILE A 115 3.46 4.27 -14.87
CA ILE A 115 3.16 4.66 -16.25
C ILE A 115 2.90 6.16 -16.38
N GLU A 116 2.39 6.80 -15.34
CA GLU A 116 2.11 8.25 -15.38
C GLU A 116 3.41 9.07 -15.33
N LYS A 117 4.44 8.59 -14.62
CA LYS A 117 5.79 9.20 -14.70
C LYS A 117 6.35 9.09 -16.12
N LEU A 118 6.23 7.94 -16.76
CA LEU A 118 6.66 7.79 -18.17
C LEU A 118 5.91 8.74 -19.10
N LYS A 119 4.60 8.87 -18.94
CA LYS A 119 3.80 9.85 -19.72
C LYS A 119 4.24 11.30 -19.44
N ALA A 120 4.50 11.65 -18.19
CA ALA A 120 4.99 12.98 -17.80
C ALA A 120 6.36 13.32 -18.37
N MET A 121 7.24 12.32 -18.57
CA MET A 121 8.52 12.48 -19.29
C MET A 121 8.34 12.69 -20.80
N GLY A 122 7.11 12.73 -21.31
CA GLY A 122 6.80 12.96 -22.71
C GLY A 122 6.79 11.70 -23.59
N PHE A 123 6.79 10.49 -23.00
CA PHE A 123 6.60 9.27 -23.77
C PHE A 123 5.12 9.11 -24.13
N LYS A 124 4.80 9.22 -25.41
CA LYS A 124 3.43 9.09 -25.96
C LYS A 124 3.29 7.81 -26.77
N GLY A 125 2.10 7.23 -26.78
CA GLY A 125 1.81 6.04 -27.58
C GLY A 125 2.66 4.84 -27.17
N ILE A 126 2.88 4.65 -25.87
CA ILE A 126 3.68 3.54 -25.32
C ILE A 126 2.94 2.21 -25.59
N THR A 127 3.61 1.31 -26.31
CA THR A 127 3.08 -0.02 -26.65
C THR A 127 3.70 -1.13 -25.80
N LYS A 128 4.93 -0.93 -25.31
CA LYS A 128 5.64 -1.90 -24.47
C LYS A 128 6.75 -1.22 -23.70
N VAL A 129 7.04 -1.73 -22.50
CA VAL A 129 8.21 -1.37 -21.70
C VAL A 129 9.00 -2.64 -21.42
N LEU A 130 10.28 -2.62 -21.76
CA LEU A 130 11.23 -3.69 -21.45
C LEU A 130 12.11 -3.20 -20.32
N ASP A 131 12.08 -3.92 -19.20
CA ASP A 131 12.84 -3.63 -17.98
C ASP A 131 14.16 -4.42 -18.04
N ASN A 132 15.26 -3.70 -18.27
CA ASN A 132 16.62 -4.25 -18.38
C ASN A 132 17.45 -4.06 -17.10
N GLY A 133 16.82 -3.72 -15.98
CA GLY A 133 17.47 -3.47 -14.71
C GLY A 133 17.60 -1.97 -14.44
N ASP A 134 18.68 -1.32 -14.87
CA ASP A 134 18.89 0.11 -14.60
C ASP A 134 18.27 1.01 -15.69
N GLU A 135 18.04 0.48 -16.85
CA GLU A 135 17.48 1.18 -18.01
C GLU A 135 16.17 0.52 -18.49
N LEU A 136 15.25 1.35 -18.97
CA LEU A 136 14.01 0.92 -19.61
C LEU A 136 14.08 1.20 -21.11
N ASP A 137 13.78 0.17 -21.93
CA ASP A 137 13.50 0.38 -23.36
C ASP A 137 11.98 0.60 -23.54
N ILE A 138 11.61 1.80 -23.95
CA ILE A 138 10.23 2.23 -24.16
C ILE A 138 9.89 2.11 -25.64
N LYS A 139 9.05 1.15 -25.99
CA LYS A 139 8.52 1.00 -27.35
C LYS A 139 7.30 1.90 -27.51
N THR A 140 7.31 2.75 -28.51
CA THR A 140 6.18 3.64 -28.80
C THR A 140 5.81 3.59 -30.29
N ILE A 141 4.60 4.02 -30.61
CA ILE A 141 4.15 4.15 -32.02
C ILE A 141 4.94 5.21 -32.80
N TYR A 142 5.74 6.05 -32.09
CA TYR A 142 6.57 7.11 -32.68
C TYR A 142 8.07 6.77 -32.70
N GLY A 143 8.43 5.53 -32.40
CA GLY A 143 9.81 5.03 -32.33
C GLY A 143 10.24 4.68 -30.89
N ASP A 144 11.34 3.97 -30.82
CA ASP A 144 11.88 3.46 -29.57
C ASP A 144 12.67 4.54 -28.82
N LYS A 145 12.54 4.57 -27.50
CA LYS A 145 13.21 5.50 -26.61
C LYS A 145 13.70 4.77 -25.38
N LYS A 146 14.57 5.42 -24.61
CA LYS A 146 15.10 4.87 -23.35
C LYS A 146 15.00 5.89 -22.24
N CYS A 147 14.92 5.40 -21.00
CA CYS A 147 15.05 6.22 -19.80
C CYS A 147 15.65 5.39 -18.65
N SER A 148 16.12 6.10 -17.60
CA SER A 148 16.52 5.45 -16.37
C SER A 148 15.31 4.80 -15.70
N ARG A 149 15.49 3.59 -15.19
CA ARG A 149 14.48 2.89 -14.42
C ARG A 149 14.12 3.63 -13.13
N ALA A 150 15.11 4.25 -12.48
CA ALA A 150 14.93 4.99 -11.24
C ALA A 150 13.92 6.14 -11.40
N ASP A 151 13.95 6.85 -12.54
CA ASP A 151 13.05 7.97 -12.80
C ASP A 151 11.59 7.54 -13.02
N ALA A 152 11.39 6.27 -13.39
CA ALA A 152 10.08 5.70 -13.66
C ALA A 152 9.48 4.92 -12.48
N LEU A 153 10.15 4.83 -11.33
CA LEU A 153 9.64 4.10 -10.17
C LEU A 153 8.41 4.78 -9.55
N LEU A 154 7.48 3.95 -9.05
CA LEU A 154 6.44 4.43 -8.15
C LEU A 154 7.07 5.15 -6.96
N GLU A 155 6.44 6.21 -6.47
CA GLU A 155 6.94 7.02 -5.35
C GLU A 155 7.24 6.16 -4.11
N LYS A 156 6.38 5.19 -3.80
CA LYS A 156 6.60 4.24 -2.71
C LYS A 156 7.83 3.33 -2.90
N CYS A 157 8.31 3.19 -4.12
CA CYS A 157 9.48 2.38 -4.46
C CYS A 157 10.77 3.20 -4.44
N VAL A 158 10.70 4.51 -4.71
CA VAL A 158 11.82 5.44 -4.52
C VAL A 158 12.24 5.47 -3.06
N CYS A 159 11.26 5.55 -2.13
CA CYS A 159 11.48 5.54 -0.69
C CYS A 159 11.27 4.14 -0.09
N CYS A 160 11.76 3.09 -0.74
CA CYS A 160 11.55 1.71 -0.31
C CYS A 160 12.16 1.46 1.08
N LYS A 161 11.36 0.93 2.02
CA LYS A 161 11.78 0.66 3.39
C LYS A 161 12.63 -0.62 3.56
N GLY A 162 12.82 -1.40 2.51
CA GLY A 162 13.68 -2.58 2.52
C GLY A 162 13.13 -3.73 1.69
N LYS A 163 13.93 -4.78 1.60
CA LYS A 163 13.65 -6.00 0.83
C LYS A 163 13.33 -7.21 1.71
N ASP A 164 13.33 -7.04 3.03
CA ASP A 164 13.09 -8.13 3.98
C ASP A 164 11.62 -8.51 4.03
N PHE A 165 11.36 -9.80 3.96
CA PHE A 165 10.02 -10.33 4.17
C PHE A 165 9.74 -10.49 5.66
N LYS A 166 8.60 -9.97 6.11
CA LYS A 166 8.13 -10.09 7.50
C LYS A 166 7.14 -11.24 7.70
N ALA A 167 6.64 -11.82 6.60
CA ALA A 167 5.77 -13.01 6.62
C ALA A 167 5.88 -13.75 5.28
N PHE A 168 6.06 -15.06 5.33
CA PHE A 168 6.06 -15.97 4.18
C PHE A 168 5.97 -17.43 4.64
N ASP A 169 5.53 -18.30 3.77
CA ASP A 169 5.69 -19.76 3.89
C ASP A 169 6.85 -20.22 3.00
N GLU A 170 6.99 -19.60 1.82
CA GLU A 170 8.15 -19.79 0.93
C GLU A 170 8.45 -18.51 0.16
N VAL A 171 9.64 -18.44 -0.44
CA VAL A 171 10.10 -17.25 -1.16
C VAL A 171 10.62 -17.64 -2.54
N ILE A 172 10.27 -16.82 -3.54
CA ILE A 172 10.70 -16.99 -4.93
C ILE A 172 11.49 -15.75 -5.35
N ASP A 173 12.63 -15.98 -6.05
CA ASP A 173 13.44 -14.95 -6.67
C ASP A 173 13.93 -13.87 -5.67
N VAL A 174 14.58 -14.34 -4.60
CA VAL A 174 15.26 -13.46 -3.66
C VAL A 174 16.61 -13.08 -4.27
N GLU A 175 16.70 -11.87 -4.75
CA GLU A 175 18.00 -11.27 -5.01
C GLU A 175 18.56 -10.68 -3.71
N GLU A 176 19.87 -10.47 -3.65
CA GLU A 176 20.55 -9.76 -2.57
C GLU A 176 19.75 -8.50 -2.16
N PRO A 177 19.67 -8.19 -0.87
CA PRO A 177 18.98 -6.98 -0.40
C PRO A 177 19.59 -5.79 -1.13
N GLY A 178 18.80 -5.16 -2.00
CA GLY A 178 19.23 -3.91 -2.64
C GLY A 178 19.42 -2.83 -1.58
N GLU A 179 20.18 -1.78 -1.91
CA GLU A 179 20.33 -0.62 -1.05
C GLU A 179 18.96 -0.08 -0.63
N LYS A 180 18.89 0.45 0.59
CA LYS A 180 17.70 1.18 1.05
C LYS A 180 17.42 2.31 0.06
N GLY A 181 16.15 2.57 -0.22
CA GLY A 181 15.74 3.71 -1.02
C GLY A 181 16.12 5.05 -0.38
N ALA A 182 15.78 6.16 -1.04
CA ALA A 182 15.91 7.49 -0.49
C ALA A 182 15.19 7.62 0.86
N ASP A 183 15.61 8.57 1.67
CA ASP A 183 14.97 8.83 2.97
C ASP A 183 13.46 9.08 2.78
N ARG A 184 12.66 8.20 3.38
CA ARG A 184 11.19 8.27 3.28
C ARG A 184 10.61 9.53 3.93
N PHE A 185 11.35 10.17 4.82
CA PHE A 185 10.90 11.37 5.54
C PHE A 185 11.36 12.69 4.90
N GLU A 186 12.19 12.67 3.86
CA GLU A 186 12.69 13.87 3.20
C GLU A 186 11.55 14.81 2.77
N ALA A 187 10.54 14.29 2.06
CA ALA A 187 9.39 15.09 1.64
C ALA A 187 8.54 15.60 2.81
N VAL A 188 8.48 14.87 3.93
CA VAL A 188 7.83 15.34 5.15
C VAL A 188 8.63 16.47 5.78
N ALA A 189 9.95 16.33 5.88
CA ALA A 189 10.84 17.37 6.38
C ALA A 189 10.77 18.67 5.56
N MET A 190 10.65 18.56 4.24
CA MET A 190 10.42 19.74 3.37
C MET A 190 9.12 20.47 3.76
N LEU A 191 8.03 19.73 4.01
CA LEU A 191 6.75 20.32 4.46
C LEU A 191 6.84 20.93 5.86
N GLU A 192 7.62 20.33 6.76
CA GLU A 192 7.85 20.85 8.12
C GLU A 192 8.63 22.16 8.11
N ASN A 193 9.57 22.34 7.18
CA ASN A 193 10.36 23.56 7.02
C ASN A 193 9.55 24.73 6.40
N MET A 194 8.35 24.49 5.88
CA MET A 194 7.46 25.55 5.43
C MET A 194 6.86 26.30 6.63
N THR A 195 6.54 27.58 6.43
CA THR A 195 5.70 28.33 7.38
C THR A 195 4.32 27.67 7.52
N SER A 196 3.58 28.00 8.57
CA SER A 196 2.22 27.49 8.77
C SER A 196 1.29 27.84 7.60
N GLU A 197 1.44 29.05 7.08
CA GLU A 197 0.66 29.57 5.97
C GLU A 197 0.97 28.84 4.65
N GLU A 198 2.27 28.65 4.35
CA GLU A 198 2.71 27.90 3.14
C GLU A 198 2.25 26.44 3.20
N ARG A 199 2.44 25.77 4.33
CA ARG A 199 2.01 24.40 4.52
C ARG A 199 0.48 24.25 4.44
N PHE A 200 -0.26 25.22 5.01
CA PHE A 200 -1.72 25.24 4.87
C PHE A 200 -2.14 25.45 3.42
N ALA A 201 -1.49 26.37 2.71
CA ALA A 201 -1.77 26.61 1.30
C ALA A 201 -1.46 25.39 0.43
N PHE A 202 -0.34 24.69 0.69
CA PHE A 202 0.00 23.44 0.01
C PHE A 202 -1.11 22.40 0.18
N TRP A 203 -1.51 22.09 1.41
CA TRP A 203 -2.55 21.08 1.66
C TRP A 203 -3.92 21.53 1.16
N ASN A 204 -4.24 22.82 1.24
CA ASN A 204 -5.47 23.36 0.68
C ASN A 204 -5.55 23.16 -0.83
N ASN A 205 -4.44 23.41 -1.53
CA ASN A 205 -4.35 23.20 -2.97
C ASN A 205 -4.44 21.71 -3.33
N GLU A 206 -3.67 20.85 -2.66
CA GLU A 206 -3.66 19.41 -2.94
C GLU A 206 -5.00 18.74 -2.66
N LEU A 207 -5.58 19.01 -1.50
CA LEU A 207 -6.83 18.35 -1.07
C LEU A 207 -8.06 18.87 -1.83
N SER A 208 -8.02 20.10 -2.36
CA SER A 208 -9.11 20.63 -3.20
C SER A 208 -9.32 19.87 -4.52
N LYS A 209 -8.30 19.12 -4.98
CA LYS A 209 -8.39 18.26 -6.17
C LYS A 209 -9.27 17.01 -5.92
N CYS A 210 -9.63 16.72 -4.68
CA CYS A 210 -10.30 15.49 -4.31
C CYS A 210 -11.72 15.40 -4.86
N ILE A 211 -12.01 14.33 -5.61
CA ILE A 211 -13.34 14.04 -6.16
C ILE A 211 -14.15 13.05 -5.31
N ARG A 212 -13.71 12.75 -4.09
CA ARG A 212 -14.40 11.84 -3.13
C ARG A 212 -14.71 10.44 -3.68
N CYS A 213 -13.85 9.91 -4.58
CA CYS A 213 -14.00 8.57 -5.15
C CYS A 213 -13.78 7.43 -4.12
N ASN A 214 -13.19 7.72 -2.97
CA ASN A 214 -12.82 6.77 -1.90
C ASN A 214 -11.80 5.68 -2.29
N ALA A 215 -11.16 5.74 -3.45
CA ALA A 215 -10.16 4.76 -3.85
C ALA A 215 -9.05 4.60 -2.80
N CYS A 216 -8.54 5.71 -2.25
CA CYS A 216 -7.51 5.72 -1.21
C CYS A 216 -7.94 5.01 0.10
N ARG A 217 -9.24 5.06 0.43
CA ARG A 217 -9.82 4.36 1.58
C ARG A 217 -9.97 2.86 1.30
N ASN A 218 -10.51 2.55 0.12
CA ASN A 218 -10.85 1.18 -0.24
C ASN A 218 -9.62 0.29 -0.41
N VAL A 219 -8.51 0.84 -0.88
CA VAL A 219 -7.25 0.09 -1.08
C VAL A 219 -6.40 -0.02 0.18
N CYS A 220 -6.62 0.83 1.18
CA CYS A 220 -5.77 0.91 2.37
C CYS A 220 -5.96 -0.30 3.30
N PRO A 221 -4.91 -1.07 3.62
CA PRO A 221 -5.00 -2.18 4.56
C PRO A 221 -5.47 -1.75 5.96
N ALA A 222 -5.01 -0.60 6.45
CA ALA A 222 -5.41 -0.06 7.75
C ALA A 222 -6.86 0.49 7.79
N CYS A 223 -7.52 0.70 6.64
CA CYS A 223 -8.95 1.02 6.57
C CYS A 223 -9.79 -0.27 6.56
N SER A 224 -9.77 -1.01 7.65
CA SER A 224 -10.37 -2.33 7.81
C SER A 224 -11.68 -2.34 8.62
N CYS A 225 -12.23 -1.18 8.98
CA CYS A 225 -13.46 -1.05 9.77
C CYS A 225 -14.64 -1.73 9.07
N MET A 226 -15.45 -2.47 9.83
CA MET A 226 -16.69 -3.07 9.31
C MET A 226 -17.72 -2.01 8.89
N LYS A 227 -17.81 -0.92 9.67
CA LYS A 227 -18.63 0.25 9.37
C LYS A 227 -17.77 1.50 9.52
N CYS A 228 -17.59 2.23 8.44
CA CYS A 228 -16.79 3.45 8.44
C CYS A 228 -17.59 4.62 8.98
N VAL A 229 -16.97 5.48 9.77
CA VAL A 229 -17.60 6.71 10.29
C VAL A 229 -18.13 7.62 9.17
N PHE A 230 -17.44 7.66 8.04
CA PHE A 230 -17.88 8.45 6.87
C PHE A 230 -19.07 7.84 6.11
N ASP A 231 -19.41 6.59 6.34
CA ASP A 231 -20.57 5.92 5.74
C ASP A 231 -21.77 5.90 6.73
N ASN A 232 -21.61 6.47 7.93
CA ASN A 232 -22.66 6.54 8.92
C ASN A 232 -23.34 7.93 8.88
N PRO A 233 -24.58 8.04 8.42
CA PRO A 233 -25.28 9.32 8.31
C PRO A 233 -25.55 9.98 9.67
N VAL A 234 -25.53 9.21 10.76
CA VAL A 234 -25.78 9.71 12.12
C VAL A 234 -24.52 10.32 12.74
N SER A 235 -23.34 9.98 12.24
CA SER A 235 -22.07 10.47 12.82
C SER A 235 -21.83 11.96 12.62
N GLY A 236 -22.48 12.59 11.61
CA GLY A 236 -22.19 13.97 11.21
C GLY A 236 -20.78 14.20 10.64
N ALA A 237 -19.97 13.14 10.51
CA ALA A 237 -18.66 13.24 9.87
C ALA A 237 -18.82 13.48 8.36
N ALA A 238 -17.78 14.04 7.74
CA ALA A 238 -17.76 14.44 6.34
C ALA A 238 -18.42 13.43 5.39
N GLY A 239 -19.63 13.71 4.97
CA GLY A 239 -20.47 12.83 4.14
C GLY A 239 -20.00 12.80 2.68
N LYS A 240 -20.40 11.76 1.93
CA LYS A 240 -20.09 11.66 0.49
C LYS A 240 -20.76 12.73 -0.37
N VAL A 241 -21.85 13.30 0.11
CA VAL A 241 -22.75 14.16 -0.68
C VAL A 241 -22.23 15.60 -0.73
N ASN A 242 -21.55 16.05 0.29
CA ASN A 242 -21.04 17.42 0.38
C ASN A 242 -19.56 17.45 -0.05
N ALA A 243 -19.32 17.65 -1.32
CA ALA A 243 -17.98 17.87 -1.87
C ALA A 243 -17.64 19.38 -1.79
N ASN A 244 -17.37 19.88 -0.59
CA ASN A 244 -16.82 21.22 -0.40
C ASN A 244 -15.40 21.14 0.18
N SER A 245 -14.65 22.22 0.04
CA SER A 245 -13.24 22.25 0.41
C SER A 245 -12.95 21.94 1.89
N PHE A 246 -13.90 22.22 2.78
CA PHE A 246 -13.79 21.91 4.21
C PHE A 246 -13.96 20.41 4.44
N GLU A 247 -15.02 19.82 3.89
CA GLU A 247 -15.36 18.41 4.04
C GLU A 247 -14.25 17.48 3.47
N GLU A 248 -13.66 17.86 2.35
CA GLU A 248 -12.57 17.12 1.73
C GLU A 248 -11.32 17.11 2.61
N LYS A 249 -10.96 18.26 3.19
CA LYS A 249 -9.86 18.35 4.15
C LYS A 249 -10.13 17.51 5.39
N MET A 250 -11.30 17.66 5.98
CA MET A 250 -11.71 16.89 7.17
C MET A 250 -11.70 15.40 6.89
N PHE A 251 -12.17 14.94 5.73
CA PHE A 251 -12.09 13.54 5.33
C PHE A 251 -10.66 13.00 5.36
N HIS A 252 -9.73 13.71 4.74
CA HIS A 252 -8.34 13.25 4.65
C HIS A 252 -7.61 13.34 5.99
N ILE A 253 -7.84 14.40 6.75
CA ILE A 253 -7.25 14.59 8.08
C ILE A 253 -7.75 13.51 9.05
N ILE A 254 -9.06 13.33 9.18
CA ILE A 254 -9.67 12.31 10.05
C ILE A 254 -9.17 10.91 9.64
N ARG A 255 -9.11 10.64 8.33
CA ARG A 255 -8.59 9.36 7.84
C ARG A 255 -7.13 9.14 8.23
N ALA A 256 -6.29 10.17 8.16
CA ALA A 256 -4.89 10.07 8.56
C ALA A 256 -4.75 9.80 10.06
N PHE A 257 -5.55 10.44 10.90
CA PHE A 257 -5.62 10.14 12.35
C PHE A 257 -6.08 8.69 12.61
N HIS A 258 -7.08 8.19 11.89
CA HIS A 258 -7.58 6.83 12.09
C HIS A 258 -6.54 5.75 11.74
N VAL A 259 -5.57 6.05 10.90
CA VAL A 259 -4.50 5.11 10.54
C VAL A 259 -3.17 5.41 11.22
N ALA A 260 -3.09 6.44 12.06
CA ALA A 260 -1.90 6.74 12.84
C ALA A 260 -1.50 5.54 13.71
N GLY A 261 -0.23 5.19 13.74
CA GLY A 261 0.30 4.00 14.40
C GLY A 261 -0.09 2.65 13.77
N ARG A 262 -0.95 2.65 12.74
CA ARG A 262 -1.39 1.45 12.01
C ARG A 262 -0.98 1.47 10.54
N CYS A 263 -0.53 2.61 10.06
CA CYS A 263 -0.08 2.81 8.68
C CYS A 263 1.25 2.09 8.46
N THR A 264 1.25 1.13 7.54
CA THR A 264 2.45 0.37 7.17
C THR A 264 3.31 1.08 6.12
N ASP A 265 3.01 2.32 5.78
CA ASP A 265 3.69 3.09 4.73
C ASP A 265 3.76 2.38 3.37
N CYS A 266 2.68 1.74 2.98
CA CYS A 266 2.61 1.01 1.71
C CYS A 266 2.40 1.92 0.48
N GLY A 267 2.10 3.21 0.65
CA GLY A 267 1.92 4.21 -0.41
C GLY A 267 0.71 4.01 -1.34
N GLU A 268 -0.13 3.01 -1.10
CA GLU A 268 -1.28 2.69 -1.96
C GLU A 268 -2.28 3.83 -2.09
N CYS A 269 -2.49 4.60 -1.02
CA CYS A 269 -3.44 5.72 -1.02
C CYS A 269 -3.11 6.80 -2.08
N SER A 270 -1.83 7.07 -2.30
CA SER A 270 -1.39 8.01 -3.36
C SER A 270 -1.35 7.34 -4.72
N ARG A 271 -0.89 6.07 -4.78
CA ARG A 271 -0.82 5.33 -6.05
C ARG A 271 -2.17 5.25 -6.77
N VAL A 272 -3.26 5.04 -6.04
CA VAL A 272 -4.60 4.89 -6.63
C VAL A 272 -5.36 6.21 -6.77
N CYS A 273 -4.79 7.33 -6.34
CA CYS A 273 -5.47 8.60 -6.41
C CYS A 273 -5.53 9.12 -7.85
N PRO A 274 -6.71 9.21 -8.49
CA PRO A 274 -6.80 9.67 -9.87
C PRO A 274 -6.46 11.16 -10.02
N GLN A 275 -6.39 11.89 -8.90
CA GLN A 275 -6.01 13.31 -8.86
C GLN A 275 -4.54 13.53 -8.45
N GLY A 276 -3.76 12.45 -8.29
CA GLY A 276 -2.34 12.54 -7.94
C GLY A 276 -2.05 13.17 -6.56
N ILE A 277 -3.02 13.16 -5.63
CA ILE A 277 -2.84 13.77 -4.31
C ILE A 277 -1.83 12.96 -3.49
N PRO A 278 -0.79 13.58 -2.92
CA PRO A 278 0.26 12.89 -2.16
C PRO A 278 -0.19 12.51 -0.74
N LEU A 279 -1.28 11.74 -0.63
CA LEU A 279 -1.92 11.36 0.65
C LEU A 279 -1.01 10.59 1.60
N HIS A 280 0.00 9.89 1.07
CA HIS A 280 0.98 9.18 1.88
C HIS A 280 1.78 10.12 2.78
N LEU A 281 1.99 11.39 2.39
CA LEU A 281 2.73 12.36 3.19
C LEU A 281 2.01 12.72 4.49
N LEU A 282 0.66 12.78 4.49
CA LEU A 282 -0.12 12.94 5.71
C LEU A 282 0.13 11.78 6.68
N ASN A 283 0.15 10.55 6.16
CA ASN A 283 0.37 9.37 7.00
C ASN A 283 1.83 9.27 7.46
N ARG A 284 2.80 9.59 6.60
CA ARG A 284 4.23 9.60 6.94
C ARG A 284 4.57 10.63 8.02
N LYS A 285 3.87 11.76 8.04
CA LYS A 285 4.03 12.72 9.14
C LYS A 285 3.73 12.06 10.49
N PHE A 286 2.63 11.30 10.60
CA PHE A 286 2.34 10.55 11.83
C PHE A 286 3.38 9.48 12.14
N ILE A 287 3.90 8.77 11.13
CA ILE A 287 4.96 7.78 11.35
C ILE A 287 6.21 8.45 11.91
N LYS A 288 6.64 9.57 11.29
CA LYS A 288 7.79 10.35 11.74
C LYS A 288 7.61 10.85 13.17
N ASP A 289 6.44 11.44 13.50
CA ASP A 289 6.16 11.93 14.84
C ASP A 289 6.15 10.81 15.89
N ILE A 290 5.65 9.62 15.53
CA ILE A 290 5.67 8.47 16.43
C ILE A 290 7.11 8.02 16.67
N ASP A 291 7.93 7.93 15.62
CA ASP A 291 9.34 7.55 15.75
C ASP A 291 10.12 8.57 16.63
N GLU A 292 9.86 9.86 16.47
CA GLU A 292 10.52 10.92 17.24
C GLU A 292 10.06 11.00 18.70
N LEU A 293 8.76 10.81 18.96
CA LEU A 293 8.19 11.03 20.30
C LEU A 293 8.18 9.77 21.18
N TYR A 294 8.10 8.58 20.56
CA TYR A 294 7.91 7.31 21.26
C TYR A 294 9.00 6.26 20.96
N GLY A 295 9.95 6.58 20.08
CA GLY A 295 10.96 5.66 19.58
C GLY A 295 10.54 4.95 18.29
N GLU A 296 11.52 4.31 17.64
CA GLU A 296 11.34 3.67 16.34
C GLU A 296 10.23 2.61 16.39
N TYR A 297 9.24 2.78 15.54
CA TYR A 297 8.10 1.88 15.42
C TYR A 297 7.66 1.74 13.97
N GLN A 298 7.52 0.49 13.51
CA GLN A 298 7.01 0.18 12.18
C GLN A 298 5.79 -0.75 12.27
N ALA A 299 4.61 -0.22 11.94
CA ALA A 299 3.38 -1.01 11.92
C ALA A 299 3.53 -2.25 11.00
N GLY A 300 3.15 -3.41 11.51
CA GLY A 300 3.20 -4.68 10.81
C GLY A 300 4.60 -5.30 10.68
N GLU A 301 5.60 -4.80 11.38
CA GLU A 301 6.90 -5.46 11.43
C GLU A 301 6.81 -6.79 12.18
N GLU A 302 6.14 -6.77 13.33
CA GLU A 302 5.86 -7.95 14.14
C GLU A 302 4.35 -8.09 14.36
N VAL A 303 3.86 -9.33 14.31
CA VAL A 303 2.45 -9.62 14.60
C VAL A 303 2.18 -9.45 16.09
N GLY A 304 1.12 -8.73 16.43
CA GLY A 304 0.71 -8.47 17.82
C GLY A 304 1.42 -7.28 18.48
N SER A 305 2.36 -6.62 17.81
CA SER A 305 2.95 -5.38 18.33
C SER A 305 1.89 -4.29 18.44
N ARG A 306 1.86 -3.59 19.59
CA ARG A 306 0.93 -2.49 19.84
C ARG A 306 1.54 -1.17 19.41
N ALA A 307 0.77 -0.39 18.69
CA ALA A 307 1.20 0.96 18.33
C ALA A 307 1.39 1.82 19.59
N PRO A 308 2.43 2.67 19.67
CA PRO A 308 2.67 3.52 20.83
C PRO A 308 1.47 4.38 21.26
N LEU A 309 0.67 4.85 20.29
CA LEU A 309 -0.54 5.66 20.53
C LEU A 309 -1.69 4.89 21.22
N VAL A 310 -1.64 3.57 21.27
CA VAL A 310 -2.62 2.72 21.95
C VAL A 310 -1.97 1.86 23.03
N ASN A 311 -0.71 2.11 23.33
CA ASN A 311 0.07 1.39 24.33
C ASN A 311 0.03 2.16 25.66
N PHE A 312 -1.13 2.12 26.33
CA PHE A 312 -1.34 2.73 27.64
C PHE A 312 -1.49 1.65 28.72
N THR A 313 -1.24 2.03 29.96
CA THR A 313 -1.51 1.21 31.14
C THR A 313 -2.54 1.91 32.03
N PHE A 314 -3.14 1.18 32.98
CA PHE A 314 -4.11 1.78 33.91
C PHE A 314 -3.47 2.78 34.87
N ASP A 315 -2.14 2.76 34.98
CA ASP A 315 -1.37 3.68 35.81
C ASP A 315 -0.95 4.96 35.05
N ASP A 316 -1.22 5.03 33.75
CA ASP A 316 -0.95 6.22 32.96
C ASP A 316 -1.86 7.36 33.39
N ALA A 317 -1.28 8.50 33.67
CA ALA A 317 -2.03 9.70 34.02
C ALA A 317 -2.75 10.27 32.78
N GLU A 318 -4.00 10.66 32.95
CA GLU A 318 -4.76 11.46 31.98
C GLU A 318 -4.64 12.95 32.34
N PRO A 319 -3.68 13.69 31.76
CA PRO A 319 -3.35 15.05 32.23
C PRO A 319 -4.53 16.02 32.23
N SER A 320 -5.39 15.95 31.22
CA SER A 320 -6.57 16.82 31.12
C SER A 320 -7.56 16.59 32.25
N VAL A 321 -7.83 15.32 32.58
CA VAL A 321 -8.78 14.97 33.65
C VAL A 321 -8.23 15.31 35.02
N VAL A 322 -6.91 15.10 35.24
CA VAL A 322 -6.26 15.42 36.51
C VAL A 322 -6.27 16.92 36.76
N HIS A 323 -6.00 17.75 35.77
CA HIS A 323 -6.01 19.19 35.90
C HIS A 323 -7.41 19.79 36.08
N GLU A 324 -8.43 19.23 35.46
CA GLU A 324 -9.80 19.69 35.62
C GLU A 324 -10.39 19.32 36.97
N ARG A 325 -9.97 18.21 37.58
CA ARG A 325 -10.46 17.75 38.89
C ARG A 325 -9.62 18.27 40.08
N GLY A 326 -8.43 18.75 39.83
CA GLY A 326 -7.50 19.20 40.87
C GLY A 326 -7.80 20.60 41.42
N ASN A 327 -8.85 21.25 41.00
CA ASN A 327 -9.29 22.59 41.43
C ASN A 327 -10.65 22.60 42.16
N GLU A 328 -11.11 21.42 42.62
CA GLU A 328 -12.26 21.33 43.51
C GLU A 328 -11.85 21.24 44.98
#